data_e1ec904ae6c96fad4b18c63bd2553ebd
#
_entry.id   e1ec904ae6c96fad4b18c63bd2553ebd
#
_cell.length_a   1.000
_cell.length_b   1.000
_cell.length_c   1.000
_cell.angle_alpha   90.00
_cell.angle_beta   90.00
_cell.angle_gamma   90.00
#
_symmetry.space_group_name_H-M   'P 1'
#
loop_
_entity.id
_entity.type
_entity.pdbx_description
1 polymer ?
#
loop_
_entity_poly.entity_id
_entity_poly.type
_entity_poly.pdbx_seq_one_letter_code
_entity_poly.pdbx_strand_id
1 'polypeptide(L)'
;MGTHSGTHVDVPLHLIDGGASLDQIQLDRFMGEALFAEIIKGPNEKITLDEVKKLNLKDGDILIVRTGWETNSYKENYFKGFPYFSVGAADYLISKGIKAIGADIPAVDGPEQNGAFHKKMMLSGIVIIEALTNLKQISGKRMFFSALPLNILCADGSPVRAIAFEI
;
A
#
# COMPACT_ATOMS: atom_id res chain seq x y z
N MET A 1 0.42 -20.12 6.96
CA MET A 1 -0.08 -18.82 6.48
C MET A 1 0.96 -18.32 5.49
N GLY A 2 0.55 -17.86 4.33
CA GLY A 2 1.46 -17.30 3.33
C GLY A 2 1.93 -15.90 3.72
N THR A 3 3.01 -15.43 3.09
CA THR A 3 3.58 -14.08 3.31
C THR A 3 2.61 -12.97 2.91
N HIS A 4 1.77 -13.21 1.91
CA HIS A 4 0.74 -12.29 1.41
C HIS A 4 -0.67 -12.68 1.92
N SER A 5 -0.83 -12.79 3.24
CA SER A 5 -2.11 -13.19 3.87
C SER A 5 -2.67 -12.11 4.77
N GLY A 6 -3.93 -11.71 4.51
CA GLY A 6 -4.60 -10.63 5.25
C GLY A 6 -3.91 -9.29 5.02
N THR A 7 -3.91 -8.40 6.02
CA THR A 7 -3.08 -7.18 5.96
C THR A 7 -1.61 -7.59 5.96
N HIS A 8 -0.88 -7.20 4.92
CA HIS A 8 0.51 -7.60 4.72
C HIS A 8 1.32 -6.49 4.04
N VAL A 9 2.63 -6.66 4.06
CA VAL A 9 3.58 -5.82 3.34
C VAL A 9 4.25 -6.61 2.23
N ASP A 10 4.50 -5.94 1.11
CA ASP A 10 5.27 -6.44 -0.03
C ASP A 10 6.58 -5.68 -0.15
N VAL A 11 7.65 -6.41 -0.44
CA VAL A 11 8.99 -5.86 -0.63
C VAL A 11 9.54 -6.23 -2.02
N PRO A 12 10.63 -5.61 -2.50
CA PRO A 12 11.10 -5.79 -3.86
C PRO A 12 11.22 -7.23 -4.35
N LEU A 13 11.61 -8.16 -3.48
CA LEU A 13 11.76 -9.58 -3.85
C LEU A 13 10.46 -10.22 -4.38
N HIS A 14 9.29 -9.65 -4.01
CA HIS A 14 7.99 -10.17 -4.46
C HIS A 14 7.83 -10.19 -6.00
N LEU A 15 8.29 -9.15 -6.70
CA LEU A 15 8.12 -9.03 -8.16
C LEU A 15 9.42 -8.68 -8.92
N ILE A 16 10.54 -8.51 -8.22
CA ILE A 16 11.83 -8.15 -8.82
C ILE A 16 12.80 -9.27 -8.55
N ASP A 17 13.26 -9.93 -9.61
CA ASP A 17 14.29 -10.96 -9.52
C ASP A 17 15.56 -10.37 -8.88
N GLY A 18 16.03 -10.99 -7.79
CA GLY A 18 17.14 -10.48 -7.01
C GLY A 18 16.86 -9.20 -6.23
N GLY A 19 15.61 -8.80 -6.12
CA GLY A 19 15.18 -7.67 -5.30
C GLY A 19 15.47 -7.89 -3.81
N ALA A 20 15.50 -6.80 -3.04
CA ALA A 20 15.73 -6.86 -1.61
C ALA A 20 14.63 -7.66 -0.91
N SER A 21 15.03 -8.61 -0.07
CA SER A 21 14.13 -9.37 0.80
C SER A 21 13.75 -8.59 2.05
N LEU A 22 12.73 -9.07 2.75
CA LEU A 22 12.13 -8.40 3.91
C LEU A 22 13.14 -8.04 5.00
N ASP A 23 14.05 -8.96 5.30
CA ASP A 23 15.10 -8.79 6.30
C ASP A 23 16.18 -7.76 5.90
N GLN A 24 16.21 -7.34 4.63
CA GLN A 24 17.10 -6.32 4.10
C GLN A 24 16.48 -4.92 4.06
N ILE A 25 15.17 -4.80 4.32
CA ILE A 25 14.48 -3.50 4.29
C ILE A 25 14.62 -2.81 5.65
N GLN A 26 14.99 -1.53 5.63
CA GLN A 26 15.09 -0.71 6.83
C GLN A 26 13.71 -0.55 7.50
N LEU A 27 13.65 -0.66 8.84
CA LEU A 27 12.38 -0.65 9.58
C LEU A 27 11.62 0.68 9.47
N ASP A 28 12.31 1.79 9.22
CA ASP A 28 11.71 3.10 9.01
C ASP A 28 10.85 3.18 7.74
N ARG A 29 11.00 2.22 6.80
CA ARG A 29 10.14 2.10 5.63
C ARG A 29 8.72 1.66 5.99
N PHE A 30 8.55 0.96 7.10
CA PHE A 30 7.28 0.40 7.56
C PHE A 30 6.57 1.26 8.60
N MET A 31 7.17 2.37 9.04
CA MET A 31 6.60 3.22 10.10
C MET A 31 7.00 4.69 9.95
N GLY A 32 6.14 5.58 10.45
CA GLY A 32 6.41 7.03 10.47
C GLY A 32 5.18 7.88 10.20
N GLU A 33 5.40 9.15 9.84
CA GLU A 33 4.30 10.03 9.45
C GLU A 33 3.58 9.50 8.22
N ALA A 34 2.24 9.48 8.31
CA ALA A 34 1.38 9.06 7.22
C ALA A 34 0.34 10.13 6.88
N LEU A 35 0.08 10.27 5.58
CA LEU A 35 -1.07 10.99 5.06
C LEU A 35 -2.20 10.00 4.80
N PHE A 36 -3.34 10.22 5.45
CA PHE A 36 -4.58 9.48 5.16
C PHE A 36 -5.38 10.22 4.10
N ALA A 37 -5.81 9.48 3.08
CA ALA A 37 -6.64 9.99 2.00
C ALA A 37 -7.84 9.06 1.77
N GLU A 38 -9.03 9.63 1.78
CA GLU A 38 -10.25 8.93 1.39
C GLU A 38 -10.49 9.19 -0.11
N ILE A 39 -10.41 8.14 -0.93
CA ILE A 39 -10.64 8.15 -2.37
C ILE A 39 -11.59 6.99 -2.67
N ILE A 40 -12.86 7.19 -2.35
CA ILE A 40 -13.89 6.14 -2.49
C ILE A 40 -14.03 5.72 -3.95
N LYS A 41 -14.02 4.41 -4.18
CA LYS A 41 -14.06 3.78 -5.50
C LYS A 41 -15.06 2.63 -5.57
N GLY A 42 -15.68 2.52 -6.72
CA GLY A 42 -16.47 1.35 -7.10
C GLY A 42 -15.61 0.23 -7.72
N PRO A 43 -16.27 -0.88 -8.10
CA PRO A 43 -15.59 -2.00 -8.74
C PRO A 43 -14.85 -1.61 -10.02
N ASN A 44 -13.61 -2.09 -10.18
CA ASN A 44 -12.72 -1.85 -11.32
C ASN A 44 -12.38 -0.38 -11.58
N GLU A 45 -12.65 0.52 -10.64
CA GLU A 45 -12.30 1.93 -10.79
C GLU A 45 -10.83 2.18 -10.46
N LYS A 46 -10.22 3.09 -11.21
CA LYS A 46 -8.81 3.48 -11.00
C LYS A 46 -8.71 4.65 -10.02
N ILE A 47 -7.76 4.55 -9.10
CA ILE A 47 -7.22 5.70 -8.38
C ILE A 47 -6.28 6.42 -9.35
N THR A 48 -6.68 7.59 -9.80
CA THR A 48 -6.05 8.28 -10.92
C THR A 48 -4.90 9.18 -10.48
N LEU A 49 -4.03 9.54 -11.44
CA LEU A 49 -2.98 10.54 -11.24
C LEU A 49 -3.55 11.88 -10.72
N ASP A 50 -4.70 12.32 -11.27
CA ASP A 50 -5.28 13.62 -10.88
C ASP A 50 -5.84 13.62 -9.45
N GLU A 51 -6.24 12.45 -8.94
CA GLU A 51 -6.66 12.31 -7.53
C GLU A 51 -5.45 12.35 -6.60
N VAL A 52 -4.38 11.62 -6.91
CA VAL A 52 -3.18 11.63 -6.04
C VAL A 52 -2.44 12.97 -6.10
N LYS A 53 -2.52 13.72 -7.20
CA LYS A 53 -1.97 15.09 -7.30
C LYS A 53 -2.62 16.09 -6.33
N LYS A 54 -3.85 15.86 -5.92
CA LYS A 54 -4.56 16.72 -4.96
C LYS A 54 -4.11 16.51 -3.51
N LEU A 55 -3.33 15.46 -3.26
CA LEU A 55 -2.87 15.11 -1.93
C LEU A 55 -1.66 15.97 -1.53
N ASN A 56 -1.68 16.47 -0.29
CA ASN A 56 -0.58 17.26 0.27
C ASN A 56 0.52 16.33 0.83
N LEU A 57 1.16 15.58 -0.07
CA LEU A 57 2.25 14.67 0.25
C LEU A 57 3.56 15.42 0.52
N LYS A 58 4.29 14.95 1.52
CA LYS A 58 5.64 15.38 1.87
C LYS A 58 6.62 14.26 1.57
N ASP A 59 7.89 14.61 1.38
CA ASP A 59 8.98 13.65 1.30
C ASP A 59 9.05 12.79 2.58
N GLY A 60 9.21 11.48 2.42
CA GLY A 60 9.22 10.50 3.51
C GLY A 60 7.85 10.10 4.06
N ASP A 61 6.74 10.61 3.50
CA ASP A 61 5.39 10.19 3.93
C ASP A 61 5.12 8.71 3.64
N ILE A 62 4.25 8.14 4.46
CA ILE A 62 3.49 6.93 4.13
C ILE A 62 2.11 7.39 3.62
N LEU A 63 1.71 7.00 2.42
CA LEU A 63 0.37 7.29 1.91
C LEU A 63 -0.58 6.14 2.26
N ILE A 64 -1.63 6.41 3.02
CA ILE A 64 -2.71 5.45 3.31
C ILE A 64 -3.97 5.90 2.57
N VAL A 65 -4.46 5.04 1.67
CA VAL A 65 -5.66 5.31 0.87
C VAL A 65 -6.79 4.39 1.28
N ARG A 66 -7.91 4.99 1.65
CA ARG A 66 -9.17 4.29 1.85
C ARG A 66 -10.01 4.37 0.58
N THR A 67 -10.28 3.23 -0.03
CA THR A 67 -11.18 3.13 -1.20
C THR A 67 -12.62 2.77 -0.79
N GLY A 68 -12.81 2.25 0.42
CA GLY A 68 -14.06 1.67 0.90
C GLY A 68 -14.19 0.17 0.58
N TRP A 69 -13.21 -0.43 -0.11
CA TRP A 69 -13.24 -1.84 -0.49
C TRP A 69 -13.13 -2.80 0.72
N GLU A 70 -12.60 -2.33 1.85
CA GLU A 70 -12.54 -3.09 3.11
C GLU A 70 -13.89 -3.71 3.51
N THR A 71 -15.01 -3.12 3.10
CA THR A 71 -16.36 -3.62 3.37
C THR A 71 -16.66 -4.96 2.66
N ASN A 72 -15.81 -5.38 1.73
CA ASN A 72 -15.91 -6.63 0.99
C ASN A 72 -14.95 -7.71 1.52
N SER A 73 -14.12 -7.44 2.52
CA SER A 73 -13.03 -8.32 2.97
C SER A 73 -13.46 -9.75 3.37
N TYR A 74 -14.72 -9.93 3.77
CA TYR A 74 -15.30 -11.24 4.12
C TYR A 74 -16.18 -11.83 3.03
N LYS A 75 -16.24 -11.24 1.83
CA LYS A 75 -17.08 -11.70 0.73
C LYS A 75 -16.26 -12.50 -0.27
N GLU A 76 -16.88 -13.46 -0.93
CA GLU A 76 -16.25 -14.32 -1.96
C GLU A 76 -15.67 -13.52 -3.14
N ASN A 77 -16.19 -12.32 -3.40
CA ASN A 77 -15.74 -11.46 -4.48
C ASN A 77 -14.65 -10.44 -4.06
N TYR A 78 -14.11 -10.54 -2.84
CA TYR A 78 -13.09 -9.59 -2.36
C TYR A 78 -11.92 -9.42 -3.34
N PHE A 79 -11.46 -10.53 -3.92
CA PHE A 79 -10.35 -10.57 -4.89
C PHE A 79 -10.78 -10.34 -6.35
N LYS A 80 -12.03 -9.93 -6.59
CA LYS A 80 -12.57 -9.70 -7.93
C LYS A 80 -13.12 -8.29 -8.07
N GLY A 81 -12.66 -7.59 -9.12
CA GLY A 81 -13.19 -6.28 -9.43
C GLY A 81 -12.85 -5.19 -8.41
N PHE A 82 -11.82 -5.35 -7.62
CA PHE A 82 -11.38 -4.33 -6.66
C PHE A 82 -10.84 -3.08 -7.39
N PRO A 83 -10.89 -1.92 -6.72
CA PRO A 83 -10.24 -0.70 -7.22
C PRO A 83 -8.72 -0.87 -7.23
N TYR A 84 -8.03 -0.09 -8.06
CA TYR A 84 -6.57 -0.17 -8.18
C TYR A 84 -5.95 1.16 -8.60
N PHE A 85 -4.63 1.31 -8.43
CA PHE A 85 -3.93 2.53 -8.83
C PHE A 85 -3.62 2.53 -10.33
N SER A 86 -3.79 3.68 -10.98
CA SER A 86 -3.30 3.85 -12.36
C SER A 86 -1.77 3.87 -12.37
N VAL A 87 -1.15 3.28 -13.39
CA VAL A 87 0.32 3.26 -13.53
C VAL A 87 0.91 4.67 -13.53
N GLY A 88 0.21 5.65 -14.11
CA GLY A 88 0.64 7.04 -14.10
C GLY A 88 0.67 7.69 -12.72
N ALA A 89 -0.08 7.16 -11.74
CA ALA A 89 0.00 7.62 -10.36
C ALA A 89 1.34 7.24 -9.71
N ALA A 90 1.95 6.10 -10.09
CA ALA A 90 3.21 5.66 -9.52
C ALA A 90 4.34 6.68 -9.73
N ASP A 91 4.51 7.19 -10.94
CA ASP A 91 5.58 8.15 -11.27
C ASP A 91 5.47 9.43 -10.41
N TYR A 92 4.25 9.89 -10.18
CA TYR A 92 4.01 11.06 -9.31
C TYR A 92 4.33 10.75 -7.85
N LEU A 93 3.86 9.61 -7.32
CA LEU A 93 4.12 9.20 -5.93
C LEU A 93 5.63 9.02 -5.68
N ILE A 94 6.34 8.42 -6.63
CA ILE A 94 7.81 8.31 -6.61
C ILE A 94 8.46 9.69 -6.57
N SER A 95 8.00 10.61 -7.42
CA SER A 95 8.54 11.99 -7.47
C SER A 95 8.30 12.78 -6.17
N LYS A 96 7.32 12.36 -5.35
CA LYS A 96 7.04 12.94 -4.03
C LYS A 96 7.91 12.36 -2.91
N GLY A 97 8.72 11.34 -3.19
CA GLY A 97 9.60 10.74 -2.21
C GLY A 97 8.88 9.99 -1.10
N ILE A 98 7.66 9.49 -1.34
CA ILE A 98 6.98 8.67 -0.32
C ILE A 98 7.78 7.39 -0.07
N LYS A 99 7.73 6.86 1.14
CA LYS A 99 8.47 5.65 1.51
C LYS A 99 7.63 4.38 1.54
N ALA A 100 6.33 4.53 1.68
CA ALA A 100 5.37 3.42 1.60
C ALA A 100 4.01 3.89 1.11
N ILE A 101 3.23 2.96 0.57
CA ILE A 101 1.82 3.16 0.22
C ILE A 101 1.00 2.02 0.80
N GLY A 102 -0.15 2.33 1.40
CA GLY A 102 -1.08 1.32 1.90
C GLY A 102 -2.51 1.58 1.44
N ALA A 103 -3.28 0.50 1.24
CA ALA A 103 -4.70 0.61 0.90
C ALA A 103 -5.54 -0.58 1.40
N ASP A 104 -6.85 -0.37 1.42
CA ASP A 104 -7.85 -1.37 1.83
C ASP A 104 -8.25 -2.35 0.71
N ILE A 105 -7.40 -2.50 -0.30
CA ILE A 105 -7.61 -3.36 -1.47
C ILE A 105 -6.67 -4.57 -1.45
N PRO A 106 -7.07 -5.69 -2.09
CA PRO A 106 -6.25 -6.91 -2.08
C PRO A 106 -5.01 -6.86 -2.95
N ALA A 107 -4.93 -5.92 -3.88
CA ALA A 107 -3.77 -5.63 -4.70
C ALA A 107 -3.82 -4.19 -5.23
N VAL A 108 -2.65 -3.53 -5.34
CA VAL A 108 -2.56 -2.16 -5.86
C VAL A 108 -2.64 -2.08 -7.39
N ASP A 109 -2.35 -3.18 -8.09
CA ASP A 109 -2.51 -3.31 -9.55
C ASP A 109 -3.87 -3.89 -9.93
N GLY A 110 -4.42 -3.38 -11.03
CA GLY A 110 -5.56 -4.00 -11.69
C GLY A 110 -5.15 -5.16 -12.61
N PRO A 111 -6.13 -5.99 -13.03
CA PRO A 111 -5.88 -7.24 -13.76
C PRO A 111 -5.13 -7.07 -15.08
N GLU A 112 -5.21 -5.90 -15.71
CA GLU A 112 -4.55 -5.63 -17.00
C GLU A 112 -3.13 -5.04 -16.85
N GLN A 113 -2.69 -4.73 -15.63
CA GLN A 113 -1.44 -4.00 -15.39
C GLN A 113 -0.22 -4.92 -15.24
N ASN A 114 -0.41 -6.23 -15.02
CA ASN A 114 0.67 -7.21 -14.90
C ASN A 114 1.76 -6.80 -13.88
N GLY A 115 1.35 -6.23 -12.75
CA GLY A 115 2.26 -5.76 -11.69
C GLY A 115 3.03 -4.49 -12.04
N ALA A 116 2.58 -3.69 -13.02
CA ALA A 116 3.32 -2.51 -13.47
C ALA A 116 3.41 -1.42 -12.39
N PHE A 117 2.36 -1.20 -11.60
CA PHE A 117 2.39 -0.27 -10.49
C PHE A 117 3.32 -0.78 -9.39
N HIS A 118 3.16 -2.04 -8.96
CA HIS A 118 4.06 -2.69 -7.97
C HIS A 118 5.53 -2.53 -8.36
N LYS A 119 5.88 -2.95 -9.59
CA LYS A 119 7.28 -2.92 -10.05
C LYS A 119 7.88 -1.52 -10.00
N LYS A 120 7.13 -0.49 -10.42
CA LYS A 120 7.60 0.89 -10.34
C LYS A 120 7.87 1.31 -8.89
N MET A 121 6.94 1.04 -7.98
CA MET A 121 7.08 1.38 -6.57
C MET A 121 8.27 0.64 -5.93
N MET A 122 8.37 -0.66 -6.14
CA MET A 122 9.42 -1.51 -5.57
C MET A 122 10.81 -1.18 -6.10
N LEU A 123 10.96 -0.89 -7.41
CA LEU A 123 12.23 -0.43 -8.01
C LEU A 123 12.68 0.92 -7.43
N SER A 124 11.76 1.71 -6.91
CA SER A 124 12.03 2.98 -6.25
C SER A 124 12.19 2.84 -4.72
N GLY A 125 12.23 1.61 -4.19
CA GLY A 125 12.37 1.32 -2.76
C GLY A 125 11.14 1.67 -1.92
N ILE A 126 9.97 1.79 -2.55
CA ILE A 126 8.70 2.08 -1.87
C ILE A 126 8.03 0.77 -1.50
N VAL A 127 7.72 0.60 -0.21
CA VAL A 127 7.02 -0.58 0.33
C VAL A 127 5.52 -0.46 0.04
N ILE A 128 4.88 -1.59 -0.23
CA ILE A 128 3.43 -1.65 -0.44
C ILE A 128 2.77 -2.39 0.72
N ILE A 129 1.63 -1.89 1.17
CA ILE A 129 0.86 -2.46 2.28
C ILE A 129 -0.56 -2.70 1.76
N GLU A 130 -1.00 -3.95 1.73
CA GLU A 130 -2.27 -4.34 1.14
C GLU A 130 -3.27 -4.84 2.17
N ALA A 131 -4.52 -4.87 1.78
CA ALA A 131 -5.63 -5.38 2.57
C ALA A 131 -5.76 -4.74 3.97
N LEU A 132 -5.52 -3.43 4.07
CA LEU A 132 -5.81 -2.68 5.28
C LEU A 132 -7.31 -2.73 5.62
N THR A 133 -7.63 -2.72 6.90
CA THR A 133 -9.01 -2.73 7.40
C THR A 133 -9.24 -1.67 8.45
N ASN A 134 -10.52 -1.37 8.76
CA ASN A 134 -10.93 -0.37 9.74
C ASN A 134 -10.52 1.07 9.41
N LEU A 135 -10.16 1.37 8.17
CA LEU A 135 -9.72 2.71 7.76
C LEU A 135 -10.82 3.76 7.94
N LYS A 136 -12.09 3.36 7.93
CA LYS A 136 -13.23 4.26 8.20
C LYS A 136 -13.22 4.88 9.61
N GLN A 137 -12.43 4.32 10.54
CA GLN A 137 -12.33 4.84 11.90
C GLN A 137 -11.31 5.98 12.03
N ILE A 138 -10.51 6.22 10.99
CA ILE A 138 -9.53 7.30 10.98
C ILE A 138 -10.24 8.62 10.74
N SER A 139 -10.07 9.58 11.66
CA SER A 139 -10.69 10.92 11.59
C SER A 139 -9.70 11.98 11.12
N GLY A 140 -8.43 11.83 11.43
CA GLY A 140 -7.36 12.77 11.09
C GLY A 140 -6.78 12.54 9.68
N LYS A 141 -6.27 13.62 9.08
CA LYS A 141 -5.55 13.52 7.79
C LYS A 141 -4.07 13.13 7.96
N ARG A 142 -3.48 13.40 9.12
CA ARG A 142 -2.09 13.07 9.47
C ARG A 142 -2.08 12.20 10.71
N MET A 143 -1.21 11.20 10.72
CA MET A 143 -1.08 10.26 11.81
C MET A 143 0.33 9.68 11.85
N PHE A 144 0.70 9.06 12.96
CA PHE A 144 1.80 8.10 12.96
C PHE A 144 1.26 6.73 12.60
N PHE A 145 1.84 6.09 11.60
CA PHE A 145 1.45 4.76 11.12
C PHE A 145 2.58 3.76 11.31
N SER A 146 2.24 2.51 11.60
CA SER A 146 3.20 1.41 11.71
C SER A 146 2.60 0.11 11.17
N ALA A 147 3.34 -0.55 10.29
CA ALA A 147 3.05 -1.87 9.73
C ALA A 147 4.32 -2.73 9.74
N LEU A 148 4.95 -2.84 10.91
CA LEU A 148 6.20 -3.58 11.07
C LEU A 148 6.00 -5.06 10.76
N PRO A 149 6.80 -5.64 9.83
CA PRO A 149 6.72 -7.06 9.49
C PRO A 149 7.36 -7.96 10.56
N LEU A 150 7.09 -9.24 10.44
CA LEU A 150 7.88 -10.26 11.12
C LEU A 150 9.29 -10.30 10.53
N ASN A 151 10.30 -10.60 11.35
CA ASN A 151 11.67 -10.77 10.88
C ASN A 151 11.85 -12.15 10.24
N ILE A 152 11.47 -12.26 8.95
CA ILE A 152 11.54 -13.51 8.19
C ILE A 152 12.66 -13.40 7.17
N LEU A 153 13.65 -14.25 7.29
CA LEU A 153 14.81 -14.30 6.39
C LEU A 153 14.38 -14.65 4.97
N CYS A 154 14.90 -13.91 4.00
CA CYS A 154 14.65 -14.12 2.56
C CYS A 154 13.17 -14.15 2.16
N ALA A 155 12.29 -13.48 2.92
CA ALA A 155 10.88 -13.39 2.56
C ALA A 155 10.62 -12.25 1.57
N ASP A 156 9.59 -12.44 0.75
CA ASP A 156 9.09 -11.48 -0.24
C ASP A 156 8.00 -10.55 0.31
N GLY A 157 7.52 -10.83 1.51
CA GLY A 157 6.49 -10.10 2.23
C GLY A 157 6.23 -10.68 3.62
N SER A 158 5.32 -10.08 4.36
CA SER A 158 4.90 -10.56 5.68
C SER A 158 3.52 -10.06 6.06
N PRO A 159 2.68 -10.91 6.67
CA PRO A 159 1.52 -10.42 7.40
C PRO A 159 1.95 -9.44 8.48
N VAL A 160 1.13 -8.40 8.68
CA VAL A 160 1.40 -7.36 9.68
C VAL A 160 0.14 -7.03 10.48
N ARG A 161 0.33 -6.51 11.67
CA ARG A 161 -0.71 -5.80 12.40
C ARG A 161 -0.47 -4.30 12.27
N ALA A 162 -1.14 -3.70 11.28
CA ALA A 162 -1.04 -2.26 11.06
C ALA A 162 -1.77 -1.49 12.18
N ILE A 163 -1.13 -0.43 12.67
CA ILE A 163 -1.70 0.47 13.68
C ILE A 163 -1.48 1.93 13.27
N ALA A 164 -2.40 2.80 13.68
CA ALA A 164 -2.31 4.23 13.47
C ALA A 164 -2.60 4.98 14.78
N PHE A 165 -1.85 6.04 15.02
CA PHE A 165 -2.06 6.98 16.12
C PHE A 165 -2.27 8.37 15.55
N GLU A 166 -3.32 9.05 15.96
CA GLU A 166 -3.53 10.47 15.64
C GLU A 166 -2.49 11.32 16.38
N ILE A 167 -1.89 12.29 15.69
CA ILE A 167 -0.86 13.22 16.18
C ILE A 167 -1.32 14.66 16.04
#